data_2b75cf96333dcb6c5414011cbe6869a1
#
_entry.id   2b75cf96333dcb6c5414011cbe6869a1
#
_cell.length_a   1.000
_cell.length_b   1.000
_cell.length_c   1.000
_cell.angle_alpha   90.00
_cell.angle_beta   90.00
_cell.angle_gamma   90.00
#
_symmetry.space_group_name_H-M   'P 1'
#
loop_
_entity.id
_entity.type
_entity.pdbx_description
1 polymer ?
#
loop_
_entity_poly.entity_id
_entity_poly.type
_entity_poly.pdbx_seq_one_letter_code
_entity_poly.pdbx_strand_id
1 'polypeptide(L)'
;MITRIISDSSCELFDSADGQFRTAPLTISTDERSFLDDANLNTREMIDYLAAHKGRSYTACPSIESWLSCFEGADVIYVAVMTSALSGTLNSALSAKSIYEQQHPEVKIHIFDTLTTGAELWLFIEKLEELVASGTSYDEVIRIADEYIHTTRLFFALKSLHNLAANGRINKAVASAIGILGISILSTASEEGRIQPIGKCRSSKKLIASIMEQLGNAGYHGGKVRISHIENAALAESIQAEIYKKYPQADVQFRHCRGLCSYYAEKGGILIGCEC
;
A
#
# COMPACT_ATOMS: atom_id res chain seq x y z
N MET A 1 6.34 2.47 -28.82
CA MET A 1 5.18 2.38 -27.91
C MET A 1 5.72 2.47 -26.49
N ILE A 2 5.34 3.51 -25.77
CA ILE A 2 5.78 3.78 -24.40
C ILE A 2 4.70 3.24 -23.45
N THR A 3 5.06 2.22 -22.69
CA THR A 3 4.19 1.67 -21.64
C THR A 3 4.56 2.27 -20.29
N ARG A 4 3.58 2.66 -19.52
CA ARG A 4 3.76 3.22 -18.17
C ARG A 4 2.90 2.51 -17.15
N ILE A 5 3.49 2.23 -16.00
CA ILE A 5 2.82 1.75 -14.81
C ILE A 5 2.73 2.92 -13.84
N ILE A 6 1.55 3.15 -13.28
CA ILE A 6 1.31 4.26 -12.36
C ILE A 6 0.59 3.75 -11.12
N SER A 7 0.97 4.25 -9.95
CA SER A 7 0.26 3.97 -8.72
C SER A 7 0.07 5.25 -7.89
N ASP A 8 -0.77 5.19 -6.88
CA ASP A 8 -0.73 6.19 -5.83
C ASP A 8 0.42 5.91 -4.84
N SER A 9 0.77 6.89 -4.02
CA SER A 9 1.94 6.80 -3.13
C SER A 9 1.81 5.77 -2.01
N SER A 10 0.64 5.14 -1.83
CA SER A 10 0.47 4.05 -0.86
C SER A 10 1.13 2.73 -1.29
N CYS A 11 1.64 2.63 -2.51
CA CYS A 11 2.36 1.46 -3.02
C CYS A 11 3.77 1.27 -2.42
N GLU A 12 4.26 2.21 -1.63
CA GLU A 12 5.58 2.21 -1.00
C GLU A 12 6.77 2.35 -1.96
N LEU A 13 6.53 2.51 -3.27
CA LEU A 13 7.54 2.69 -4.30
C LEU A 13 7.68 4.17 -4.69
N PHE A 14 8.84 4.51 -5.23
CA PHE A 14 9.12 5.81 -5.83
C PHE A 14 9.24 5.69 -7.34
N ASP A 15 9.09 6.80 -8.04
CA ASP A 15 9.23 6.87 -9.49
C ASP A 15 10.54 6.22 -9.95
N SER A 16 10.49 5.45 -11.02
CA SER A 16 11.67 4.86 -11.64
C SER A 16 12.46 5.92 -12.43
N ALA A 17 13.79 5.77 -12.47
CA ALA A 17 14.66 6.72 -13.15
C ALA A 17 14.39 6.80 -14.67
N ASP A 18 13.92 5.74 -15.29
CA ASP A 18 13.55 5.67 -16.71
C ASP A 18 12.13 6.19 -17.00
N GLY A 19 11.37 6.52 -15.95
CA GLY A 19 9.99 7.04 -16.05
C GLY A 19 8.96 5.99 -16.48
N GLN A 20 9.28 4.70 -16.47
CA GLN A 20 8.31 3.64 -16.76
C GLN A 20 7.34 3.44 -15.60
N PHE A 21 7.79 3.62 -14.36
CA PHE A 21 6.94 3.68 -13.19
C PHE A 21 6.85 5.09 -12.63
N ARG A 22 5.63 5.55 -12.33
CA ARG A 22 5.36 6.86 -11.71
C ARG A 22 4.35 6.74 -10.57
N THR A 23 4.42 7.68 -9.62
CA THR A 23 3.47 7.76 -8.51
C THR A 23 2.71 9.08 -8.52
N ALA A 24 1.39 8.99 -8.36
CA ALA A 24 0.54 10.13 -8.04
C ALA A 24 0.46 10.26 -6.52
N PRO A 25 0.99 11.35 -5.93
CA PRO A 25 1.12 11.46 -4.49
C PRO A 25 -0.21 11.79 -3.80
N LEU A 26 -0.47 11.11 -2.67
CA LEU A 26 -1.49 11.54 -1.72
C LEU A 26 -0.95 12.70 -0.86
N THR A 27 -1.85 13.37 -0.15
CA THR A 27 -1.48 14.47 0.76
C THR A 27 -1.95 14.16 2.17
N ILE A 28 -1.09 14.36 3.15
CA ILE A 28 -1.41 14.34 4.57
C ILE A 28 -1.44 15.78 5.06
N SER A 29 -2.53 16.20 5.72
CA SER A 29 -2.73 17.59 6.12
C SER A 29 -3.17 17.72 7.56
N THR A 30 -2.80 18.84 8.13
CA THR A 30 -3.38 19.41 9.36
C THR A 30 -4.01 20.76 9.01
N ASP A 31 -4.56 21.45 9.99
CA ASP A 31 -5.00 22.84 9.87
C ASP A 31 -3.86 23.85 9.63
N GLU A 32 -2.61 23.46 9.92
CA GLU A 32 -1.44 24.33 9.83
C GLU A 32 -0.47 23.97 8.71
N ARG A 33 -0.38 22.67 8.35
CA ARG A 33 0.65 22.17 7.41
C ARG A 33 0.14 21.02 6.57
N SER A 34 0.62 20.96 5.32
CA SER A 34 0.39 19.83 4.41
C SER A 34 1.71 19.18 4.02
N PHE A 35 1.68 17.86 3.87
CA PHE A 35 2.78 17.00 3.47
C PHE A 35 2.35 16.24 2.22
N LEU A 36 3.02 16.53 1.10
CA LEU A 36 2.84 15.76 -0.12
C LEU A 36 3.67 14.49 -0.03
N ASP A 37 3.05 13.34 -0.28
CA ASP A 37 3.71 12.03 -0.18
C ASP A 37 4.50 11.70 -1.45
N ASP A 38 5.47 12.54 -1.78
CA ASP A 38 6.40 12.39 -2.89
C ASP A 38 7.82 11.98 -2.43
N ALA A 39 8.78 11.96 -3.36
CA ALA A 39 10.17 11.59 -3.08
C ALA A 39 10.90 12.61 -2.18
N ASN A 40 10.37 13.84 -2.03
CA ASN A 40 10.98 14.89 -1.23
C ASN A 40 10.48 14.89 0.22
N LEU A 41 9.46 14.08 0.52
CA LEU A 41 8.89 14.02 1.87
C LEU A 41 9.88 13.45 2.87
N ASN A 42 10.25 14.25 3.88
CA ASN A 42 10.89 13.72 5.08
C ASN A 42 9.85 13.06 5.98
N THR A 43 9.67 11.76 5.80
CA THR A 43 8.66 10.97 6.53
C THR A 43 8.86 11.04 8.05
N ARG A 44 10.10 11.07 8.52
CA ARG A 44 10.40 11.17 9.95
C ARG A 44 9.96 12.53 10.53
N GLU A 45 10.29 13.62 9.85
CA GLU A 45 9.84 14.96 10.25
C GLU A 45 8.31 15.05 10.29
N MET A 46 7.63 14.48 9.29
CA MET A 46 6.17 14.40 9.26
C MET A 46 5.61 13.64 10.47
N ILE A 47 6.16 12.46 10.77
CA ILE A 47 5.72 11.63 11.92
C ILE A 47 5.91 12.39 13.23
N ASP A 48 7.07 13.01 13.45
CA ASP A 48 7.39 13.76 14.65
C ASP A 48 6.47 14.98 14.80
N TYR A 49 6.21 15.71 13.72
CA TYR A 49 5.27 16.83 13.70
C TYR A 49 3.86 16.37 14.05
N LEU A 50 3.34 15.31 13.40
CA LEU A 50 1.98 14.80 13.64
C LEU A 50 1.81 14.24 15.06
N ALA A 51 2.85 13.64 15.62
CA ALA A 51 2.83 13.18 17.02
C ALA A 51 2.74 14.32 18.06
N ALA A 52 3.27 15.49 17.72
CA ALA A 52 3.21 16.68 18.57
C ALA A 52 1.93 17.52 18.32
N HIS A 53 1.32 17.38 17.14
CA HIS A 53 0.13 18.15 16.74
C HIS A 53 -1.11 17.69 17.50
N LYS A 54 -1.85 18.63 18.09
CA LYS A 54 -3.07 18.33 18.88
C LYS A 54 -4.38 18.57 18.10
N GLY A 55 -4.28 19.14 16.90
CA GLY A 55 -5.42 19.44 16.04
C GLY A 55 -5.88 18.24 15.23
N ARG A 56 -6.75 18.49 14.27
CA ARG A 56 -7.20 17.46 13.32
C ARG A 56 -6.13 17.24 12.26
N SER A 57 -5.98 15.97 11.88
CA SER A 57 -5.21 15.58 10.69
C SER A 57 -6.08 14.74 9.77
N TYR A 58 -5.86 14.85 8.47
CA TYR A 58 -6.65 14.16 7.45
C TYR A 58 -5.79 13.91 6.21
N THR A 59 -6.31 13.12 5.28
CA THR A 59 -5.62 12.83 4.02
C THR A 59 -6.52 13.13 2.82
N ALA A 60 -5.90 13.48 1.71
CA ALA A 60 -6.54 13.64 0.41
C ALA A 60 -5.92 12.67 -0.61
N CYS A 61 -6.77 12.09 -1.47
CA CYS A 61 -6.32 11.31 -2.62
C CYS A 61 -5.57 12.22 -3.62
N PRO A 62 -4.80 11.65 -4.56
CA PRO A 62 -4.14 12.41 -5.60
C PRO A 62 -5.12 13.27 -6.39
N SER A 63 -4.70 14.47 -6.77
CA SER A 63 -5.54 15.35 -7.61
C SER A 63 -5.63 14.81 -9.04
N ILE A 64 -6.64 15.27 -9.79
CA ILE A 64 -6.78 14.94 -11.21
C ILE A 64 -5.53 15.37 -11.99
N GLU A 65 -4.98 16.54 -11.67
CA GLU A 65 -3.76 17.08 -12.31
C GLU A 65 -2.55 16.18 -12.05
N SER A 66 -2.42 15.61 -10.83
CA SER A 66 -1.35 14.66 -10.51
C SER A 66 -1.42 13.42 -11.40
N TRP A 67 -2.62 12.87 -11.61
CA TRP A 67 -2.83 11.73 -12.49
C TRP A 67 -2.53 12.08 -13.94
N LEU A 68 -3.06 13.21 -14.46
CA LEU A 68 -2.83 13.66 -15.84
C LEU A 68 -1.35 13.84 -16.12
N SER A 69 -0.60 14.43 -15.19
CA SER A 69 0.87 14.56 -15.31
C SER A 69 1.58 13.20 -15.38
N CYS A 70 1.08 12.19 -14.65
CA CYS A 70 1.62 10.83 -14.76
C CYS A 70 1.29 10.17 -16.10
N PHE A 71 0.18 10.50 -16.76
CA PHE A 71 -0.25 9.92 -18.03
C PHE A 71 0.53 10.45 -19.24
N GLU A 72 1.04 11.68 -19.15
CA GLU A 72 1.66 12.39 -20.28
C GLU A 72 2.76 11.58 -20.98
N GLY A 73 2.65 11.47 -22.30
CA GLY A 73 3.66 10.87 -23.17
C GLY A 73 3.72 9.35 -23.18
N ALA A 74 2.72 8.66 -22.62
CA ALA A 74 2.61 7.20 -22.72
C ALA A 74 1.54 6.78 -23.74
N ASP A 75 1.76 5.67 -24.43
CA ASP A 75 0.82 5.05 -25.39
C ASP A 75 -0.08 4.01 -24.70
N VAL A 76 0.45 3.34 -23.67
CA VAL A 76 -0.26 2.34 -22.85
C VAL A 76 -0.01 2.62 -21.37
N ILE A 77 -1.08 2.65 -20.59
CA ILE A 77 -1.03 3.01 -19.17
C ILE A 77 -1.78 1.96 -18.34
N TYR A 78 -1.08 1.40 -17.35
CA TYR A 78 -1.65 0.56 -16.31
C TYR A 78 -1.60 1.33 -14.98
N VAL A 79 -2.76 1.58 -14.39
CA VAL A 79 -2.88 2.30 -13.12
C VAL A 79 -3.31 1.32 -12.04
N ALA A 80 -2.53 1.19 -10.98
CA ALA A 80 -2.90 0.41 -9.80
C ALA A 80 -3.15 1.35 -8.63
N VAL A 81 -4.37 1.36 -8.10
CA VAL A 81 -4.75 2.21 -6.99
C VAL A 81 -5.06 1.42 -5.73
N MET A 82 -4.82 2.03 -4.58
CA MET A 82 -5.24 1.45 -3.30
C MET A 82 -6.75 1.21 -3.28
N THR A 83 -7.17 0.30 -2.40
CA THR A 83 -8.57 -0.10 -2.24
C THR A 83 -9.54 1.08 -2.21
N SER A 84 -10.55 1.02 -3.06
CA SER A 84 -11.65 1.99 -3.09
C SER A 84 -12.51 1.98 -1.82
N ALA A 85 -12.45 0.90 -1.05
CA ALA A 85 -13.15 0.78 0.23
C ALA A 85 -12.62 1.75 1.32
N LEU A 86 -11.38 2.26 1.17
CA LEU A 86 -10.74 3.16 2.14
C LEU A 86 -10.42 4.55 1.58
N SER A 87 -10.43 4.74 0.25
CA SER A 87 -9.99 5.98 -0.38
C SER A 87 -10.81 6.36 -1.61
N GLY A 88 -10.88 7.65 -1.91
CA GLY A 88 -11.42 8.19 -3.17
C GLY A 88 -10.44 8.13 -4.35
N THR A 89 -9.28 7.50 -4.18
CA THR A 89 -8.21 7.44 -5.19
C THR A 89 -8.68 6.87 -6.51
N LEU A 90 -9.45 5.77 -6.49
CA LEU A 90 -10.03 5.17 -7.69
C LEU A 90 -10.89 6.19 -8.47
N ASN A 91 -11.79 6.89 -7.80
CA ASN A 91 -12.67 7.87 -8.45
C ASN A 91 -11.88 9.04 -9.04
N SER A 92 -10.84 9.51 -8.37
CA SER A 92 -9.93 10.54 -8.88
C SER A 92 -9.19 10.07 -10.14
N ALA A 93 -8.65 8.85 -10.13
CA ALA A 93 -7.96 8.25 -11.28
C ALA A 93 -8.92 8.03 -12.48
N LEU A 94 -10.15 7.55 -12.26
CA LEU A 94 -11.18 7.38 -13.29
C LEU A 94 -11.59 8.72 -13.91
N SER A 95 -11.69 9.78 -13.11
CA SER A 95 -11.98 11.13 -13.61
C SER A 95 -10.85 11.64 -14.51
N ALA A 96 -9.60 11.46 -14.08
CA ALA A 96 -8.43 11.83 -14.89
C ALA A 96 -8.37 11.02 -16.20
N LYS A 97 -8.63 9.70 -16.14
CA LYS A 97 -8.71 8.83 -17.32
C LYS A 97 -9.73 9.38 -18.32
N SER A 98 -10.95 9.68 -17.86
CA SER A 98 -12.02 10.21 -18.73
C SER A 98 -11.62 11.51 -19.44
N ILE A 99 -10.93 12.42 -18.74
CA ILE A 99 -10.43 13.67 -19.31
C ILE A 99 -9.32 13.40 -20.34
N TYR A 100 -8.38 12.52 -19.99
CA TYR A 100 -7.22 12.23 -20.84
C TYR A 100 -7.62 11.53 -22.16
N GLU A 101 -8.52 10.53 -22.08
CA GLU A 101 -9.01 9.79 -23.25
C GLU A 101 -9.79 10.66 -24.24
N GLN A 102 -10.43 11.75 -23.78
CA GLN A 102 -11.07 12.73 -24.69
C GLN A 102 -10.06 13.51 -25.55
N GLN A 103 -8.85 13.72 -25.01
CA GLN A 103 -7.78 14.46 -25.68
C GLN A 103 -6.83 13.52 -26.43
N HIS A 104 -6.73 12.27 -26.01
CA HIS A 104 -5.80 11.25 -26.49
C HIS A 104 -6.53 9.91 -26.73
N PRO A 105 -7.45 9.83 -27.71
CA PRO A 105 -8.28 8.63 -27.93
C PRO A 105 -7.50 7.39 -28.38
N GLU A 106 -6.24 7.57 -28.80
CA GLU A 106 -5.32 6.49 -29.18
C GLU A 106 -4.66 5.80 -27.99
N VAL A 107 -4.64 6.44 -26.80
CA VAL A 107 -3.97 5.92 -25.61
C VAL A 107 -4.85 4.88 -24.91
N LYS A 108 -4.25 3.76 -24.55
CA LYS A 108 -4.93 2.70 -23.80
C LYS A 108 -4.68 2.87 -22.32
N ILE A 109 -5.72 3.06 -21.50
CA ILE A 109 -5.61 3.21 -20.05
C ILE A 109 -6.48 2.18 -19.35
N HIS A 110 -5.86 1.37 -18.49
CA HIS A 110 -6.57 0.48 -17.57
C HIS A 110 -6.28 0.85 -16.11
N ILE A 111 -7.30 0.80 -15.25
CA ILE A 111 -7.18 1.12 -13.82
C ILE A 111 -7.65 -0.07 -13.01
N PHE A 112 -6.77 -0.60 -12.15
CA PHE A 112 -7.03 -1.68 -11.21
C PHE A 112 -7.41 -1.09 -9.84
N ASP A 113 -8.57 -1.46 -9.30
CA ASP A 113 -8.83 -1.38 -7.86
C ASP A 113 -8.20 -2.60 -7.20
N THR A 114 -7.06 -2.42 -6.56
CA THR A 114 -6.28 -3.56 -6.07
C THR A 114 -6.81 -4.18 -4.78
N LEU A 115 -7.87 -3.59 -4.18
CA LEU A 115 -8.48 -4.00 -2.92
C LEU A 115 -7.50 -4.06 -1.73
N THR A 116 -6.32 -3.48 -1.90
CA THR A 116 -5.22 -3.49 -0.93
C THR A 116 -4.50 -2.14 -0.83
N THR A 117 -3.36 -2.09 -0.16
CA THR A 117 -2.45 -0.94 -0.02
C THR A 117 -1.09 -1.41 0.50
N GLY A 118 -0.10 -0.51 0.55
CA GLY A 118 1.19 -0.76 1.19
C GLY A 118 1.97 -1.89 0.53
N ALA A 119 2.45 -2.79 1.37
CA ALA A 119 3.35 -3.86 0.97
C ALA A 119 2.73 -4.86 -0.04
N GLU A 120 1.43 -5.07 -0.04
CA GLU A 120 0.76 -5.92 -1.04
C GLU A 120 0.57 -5.17 -2.36
N LEU A 121 0.26 -3.87 -2.33
CA LEU A 121 0.22 -3.06 -3.54
C LEU A 121 1.61 -2.99 -4.20
N TRP A 122 2.69 -3.00 -3.43
CA TRP A 122 4.05 -3.13 -3.95
C TRP A 122 4.22 -4.42 -4.77
N LEU A 123 3.77 -5.58 -4.27
CA LEU A 123 3.78 -6.85 -5.03
C LEU A 123 3.02 -6.74 -6.35
N PHE A 124 1.86 -6.09 -6.33
CA PHE A 124 1.05 -5.90 -7.53
C PHE A 124 1.78 -5.06 -8.59
N ILE A 125 2.48 -4.00 -8.18
CA ILE A 125 3.30 -3.21 -9.10
C ILE A 125 4.43 -4.05 -9.71
N GLU A 126 5.16 -4.81 -8.89
CA GLU A 126 6.20 -5.72 -9.40
C GLU A 126 5.64 -6.73 -10.42
N LYS A 127 4.41 -7.22 -10.19
CA LYS A 127 3.75 -8.12 -11.13
C LYS A 127 3.45 -7.44 -12.46
N LEU A 128 2.97 -6.20 -12.44
CA LEU A 128 2.78 -5.42 -13.67
C LEU A 128 4.09 -5.17 -14.40
N GLU A 129 5.16 -4.84 -13.67
CA GLU A 129 6.50 -4.65 -14.25
C GLU A 129 7.00 -5.93 -14.94
N GLU A 130 6.85 -7.10 -14.32
CA GLU A 130 7.19 -8.40 -14.91
C GLU A 130 6.41 -8.67 -16.21
N LEU A 131 5.11 -8.43 -16.21
CA LEU A 131 4.24 -8.66 -17.36
C LEU A 131 4.60 -7.72 -18.53
N VAL A 132 4.84 -6.44 -18.24
CA VAL A 132 5.25 -5.46 -19.24
C VAL A 132 6.63 -5.80 -19.80
N ALA A 133 7.60 -6.14 -18.93
CA ALA A 133 8.96 -6.50 -19.35
C ALA A 133 9.01 -7.78 -20.21
N SER A 134 8.09 -8.72 -19.98
CA SER A 134 7.97 -9.95 -20.80
C SER A 134 7.30 -9.71 -22.17
N GLY A 135 6.83 -8.51 -22.46
CA GLY A 135 6.14 -8.18 -23.72
C GLY A 135 4.73 -8.76 -23.82
N THR A 136 4.09 -9.04 -22.67
CA THR A 136 2.70 -9.53 -22.60
C THR A 136 1.75 -8.53 -23.25
N SER A 137 0.75 -9.00 -23.99
CA SER A 137 -0.23 -8.12 -24.66
C SER A 137 -1.10 -7.36 -23.67
N TYR A 138 -1.65 -6.19 -24.08
CA TYR A 138 -2.45 -5.32 -23.22
C TYR A 138 -3.59 -6.05 -22.49
N ASP A 139 -4.39 -6.80 -23.25
CA ASP A 139 -5.56 -7.50 -22.68
C ASP A 139 -5.14 -8.65 -21.75
N GLU A 140 -4.01 -9.31 -22.08
CA GLU A 140 -3.48 -10.41 -21.26
C GLU A 140 -2.82 -9.89 -19.96
N VAL A 141 -2.19 -8.70 -19.97
CA VAL A 141 -1.72 -8.05 -18.75
C VAL A 141 -2.90 -7.81 -17.80
N ILE A 142 -4.01 -7.27 -18.33
CA ILE A 142 -5.21 -7.00 -17.52
C ILE A 142 -5.74 -8.30 -16.92
N ARG A 143 -5.93 -9.32 -17.72
CA ARG A 143 -6.48 -10.60 -17.26
C ARG A 143 -5.60 -11.24 -16.16
N ILE A 144 -4.28 -11.30 -16.38
CA ILE A 144 -3.36 -11.92 -15.41
C ILE A 144 -3.27 -11.08 -14.14
N ALA A 145 -3.24 -9.75 -14.25
CA ALA A 145 -3.18 -8.87 -13.09
C ALA A 145 -4.47 -8.92 -12.25
N ASP A 146 -5.64 -8.99 -12.88
CA ASP A 146 -6.92 -9.19 -12.16
C ASP A 146 -6.95 -10.53 -11.41
N GLU A 147 -6.44 -11.60 -11.99
CA GLU A 147 -6.30 -12.89 -11.30
C GLU A 147 -5.30 -12.80 -10.15
N TYR A 148 -4.20 -12.07 -10.31
CA TYR A 148 -3.13 -11.95 -9.32
C TYR A 148 -3.59 -11.25 -8.03
N ILE A 149 -4.52 -10.29 -8.10
CA ILE A 149 -5.13 -9.64 -6.91
C ILE A 149 -5.65 -10.68 -5.91
N HIS A 150 -6.16 -11.81 -6.39
CA HIS A 150 -6.75 -12.85 -5.56
C HIS A 150 -5.73 -13.88 -5.02
N THR A 151 -4.49 -13.83 -5.50
CA THR A 151 -3.39 -14.73 -5.09
C THR A 151 -2.42 -14.08 -4.10
N THR A 152 -2.69 -12.87 -3.67
CA THR A 152 -1.89 -12.15 -2.68
C THR A 152 -2.70 -11.89 -1.41
N ARG A 153 -2.01 -11.58 -0.31
CA ARG A 153 -2.65 -11.21 0.96
C ARG A 153 -1.85 -10.13 1.67
N LEU A 154 -2.60 -9.19 2.27
CA LEU A 154 -2.05 -8.18 3.18
C LEU A 154 -2.29 -8.59 4.61
N PHE A 155 -1.21 -8.66 5.40
CA PHE A 155 -1.26 -8.67 6.86
C PHE A 155 -0.61 -7.41 7.39
N PHE A 156 -1.16 -6.84 8.44
CA PHE A 156 -0.54 -5.68 9.08
C PHE A 156 -0.78 -5.69 10.59
N ALA A 157 0.21 -5.20 11.34
CA ALA A 157 0.12 -5.12 12.78
C ALA A 157 0.36 -3.69 13.24
N LEU A 158 -0.62 -3.11 13.91
CA LEU A 158 -0.64 -1.71 14.34
C LEU A 158 -0.70 -1.62 15.85
N LYS A 159 0.10 -0.70 16.41
CA LYS A 159 0.09 -0.37 17.86
C LYS A 159 -0.96 0.68 18.22
N SER A 160 -1.42 1.43 17.24
CA SER A 160 -2.48 2.43 17.33
C SER A 160 -3.41 2.31 16.13
N LEU A 161 -4.67 2.63 16.31
CA LEU A 161 -5.67 2.77 15.26
C LEU A 161 -6.27 4.18 15.29
N HIS A 162 -5.59 5.12 15.94
CA HIS A 162 -6.11 6.47 16.18
C HIS A 162 -6.42 7.18 14.85
N ASN A 163 -5.47 7.26 13.96
CA ASN A 163 -5.63 7.97 12.68
C ASN A 163 -6.65 7.28 11.75
N LEU A 164 -6.71 5.96 11.76
CA LEU A 164 -7.74 5.21 11.03
C LEU A 164 -9.16 5.51 11.55
N ALA A 165 -9.33 5.57 12.87
CA ALA A 165 -10.62 5.88 13.49
C ALA A 165 -11.00 7.36 13.36
N ALA A 166 -10.05 8.26 13.54
CA ALA A 166 -10.26 9.70 13.43
C ALA A 166 -10.72 10.10 12.02
N ASN A 167 -10.23 9.38 11.01
CA ASN A 167 -10.56 9.60 9.61
C ASN A 167 -11.68 8.68 9.08
N GLY A 168 -12.32 7.88 9.92
CA GLY A 168 -13.47 7.05 9.55
C GLY A 168 -13.15 5.81 8.68
N ARG A 169 -11.89 5.35 8.63
CA ARG A 169 -11.47 4.15 7.91
C ARG A 169 -11.68 2.87 8.70
N ILE A 170 -11.92 3.01 10.01
CA ILE A 170 -12.33 1.91 10.90
C ILE A 170 -13.43 2.41 11.84
N ASN A 171 -14.30 1.50 12.29
CA ASN A 171 -15.34 1.85 13.25
C ASN A 171 -14.72 2.27 14.59
N LYS A 172 -15.16 3.41 15.13
CA LYS A 172 -14.67 3.96 16.42
C LYS A 172 -14.82 2.98 17.59
N ALA A 173 -15.87 2.14 17.59
CA ALA A 173 -16.06 1.12 18.61
C ALA A 173 -14.97 0.05 18.58
N VAL A 174 -14.53 -0.36 17.39
CA VAL A 174 -13.39 -1.28 17.21
C VAL A 174 -12.09 -0.62 17.69
N ALA A 175 -11.85 0.64 17.33
CA ALA A 175 -10.67 1.38 17.77
C ALA A 175 -10.61 1.55 19.29
N SER A 176 -11.74 1.86 19.93
CA SER A 176 -11.82 2.04 21.39
C SER A 176 -11.57 0.75 22.18
N ALA A 177 -11.97 -0.41 21.63
CA ALA A 177 -11.72 -1.70 22.25
C ALA A 177 -10.22 -2.11 22.22
N ILE A 178 -9.37 -1.35 21.51
CA ILE A 178 -7.99 -1.69 21.18
C ILE A 178 -6.97 -0.78 21.90
N GLY A 179 -7.42 0.34 22.50
CA GLY A 179 -6.57 1.34 23.16
C GLY A 179 -5.80 0.88 24.41
N ILE A 180 -5.46 -0.41 24.50
CA ILE A 180 -4.67 -0.97 25.60
C ILE A 180 -3.19 -0.84 25.24
N LEU A 181 -2.46 -0.08 26.04
CA LEU A 181 -1.03 0.15 25.89
C LEU A 181 -0.24 -1.16 25.74
N GLY A 182 0.63 -1.23 24.73
CA GLY A 182 1.52 -2.38 24.52
C GLY A 182 0.93 -3.56 23.75
N ILE A 183 -0.26 -3.44 23.14
CA ILE A 183 -0.86 -4.47 22.30
C ILE A 183 -0.76 -4.06 20.83
N SER A 184 -0.28 -4.97 19.97
CA SER A 184 -0.40 -4.85 18.52
C SER A 184 -1.66 -5.56 18.03
N ILE A 185 -2.40 -4.91 17.13
CA ILE A 185 -3.55 -5.51 16.48
C ILE A 185 -3.10 -6.05 15.14
N LEU A 186 -3.16 -7.37 15.00
CA LEU A 186 -2.94 -8.04 13.73
C LEU A 186 -4.25 -7.99 12.94
N SER A 187 -4.16 -7.54 11.70
CA SER A 187 -5.29 -7.35 10.79
C SER A 187 -4.92 -7.83 9.39
N THR A 188 -5.93 -7.99 8.54
CA THR A 188 -5.83 -8.29 7.11
C THR A 188 -6.77 -7.39 6.31
N ALA A 189 -6.68 -7.40 4.99
CA ALA A 189 -7.73 -6.89 4.12
C ALA A 189 -8.83 -7.96 3.96
N SER A 190 -10.11 -7.54 3.97
CA SER A 190 -11.21 -8.40 3.55
C SER A 190 -11.25 -8.54 2.02
N GLU A 191 -12.10 -9.40 1.49
CA GLU A 191 -12.31 -9.56 0.04
C GLU A 191 -12.76 -8.25 -0.63
N GLU A 192 -13.42 -7.36 0.11
CA GLU A 192 -13.84 -6.04 -0.37
C GLU A 192 -12.78 -4.94 -0.08
N GLY A 193 -11.57 -5.30 0.33
CA GLY A 193 -10.49 -4.36 0.63
C GLY A 193 -10.69 -3.52 1.91
N ARG A 194 -11.51 -3.98 2.88
CA ARG A 194 -11.72 -3.32 4.17
C ARG A 194 -10.76 -3.86 5.23
N ILE A 195 -10.49 -3.06 6.25
CA ILE A 195 -9.68 -3.46 7.40
C ILE A 195 -10.45 -4.50 8.25
N GLN A 196 -9.86 -5.68 8.42
CA GLN A 196 -10.40 -6.76 9.22
C GLN A 196 -9.40 -7.18 10.33
N PRO A 197 -9.64 -6.85 11.60
CA PRO A 197 -8.84 -7.35 12.71
C PRO A 197 -8.98 -8.86 12.87
N ILE A 198 -7.84 -9.56 13.00
CA ILE A 198 -7.79 -11.03 13.15
C ILE A 198 -7.09 -11.49 14.43
N GLY A 199 -6.41 -10.59 15.15
CA GLY A 199 -5.73 -10.98 16.39
C GLY A 199 -5.20 -9.83 17.22
N LYS A 200 -4.83 -10.16 18.49
CA LYS A 200 -4.20 -9.23 19.44
C LYS A 200 -2.90 -9.86 19.96
N CYS A 201 -1.79 -9.16 19.84
CA CYS A 201 -0.47 -9.64 20.21
C CYS A 201 0.18 -8.71 21.24
N ARG A 202 0.57 -9.26 22.41
CA ARG A 202 1.20 -8.49 23.49
C ARG A 202 2.73 -8.47 23.45
N SER A 203 3.36 -9.23 22.56
CA SER A 203 4.80 -9.26 22.39
C SER A 203 5.18 -9.49 20.93
N SER A 204 6.39 -9.05 20.54
CA SER A 204 6.92 -9.29 19.20
C SER A 204 7.01 -10.79 18.87
N LYS A 205 7.40 -11.62 19.86
CA LYS A 205 7.47 -13.08 19.68
C LYS A 205 6.10 -13.67 19.32
N LYS A 206 5.03 -13.27 20.03
CA LYS A 206 3.67 -13.73 19.74
C LYS A 206 3.19 -13.18 18.39
N LEU A 207 3.52 -11.92 18.07
CA LEU A 207 3.16 -11.31 16.79
C LEU A 207 3.81 -12.07 15.62
N ILE A 208 5.11 -12.34 15.68
CA ILE A 208 5.82 -13.10 14.65
C ILE A 208 5.20 -14.48 14.48
N ALA A 209 4.94 -15.21 15.57
CA ALA A 209 4.32 -16.52 15.52
C ALA A 209 2.93 -16.47 14.85
N SER A 210 2.11 -15.44 15.20
CA SER A 210 0.81 -15.25 14.58
C SER A 210 0.90 -14.88 13.10
N ILE A 211 1.87 -14.06 12.69
CA ILE A 211 2.11 -13.75 11.27
C ILE A 211 2.48 -15.02 10.51
N MET A 212 3.42 -15.84 11.04
CA MET A 212 3.80 -17.10 10.39
C MET A 212 2.64 -18.10 10.28
N GLU A 213 1.75 -18.12 11.26
CA GLU A 213 0.51 -18.91 11.22
C GLU A 213 -0.42 -18.41 10.12
N GLN A 214 -0.64 -17.08 10.02
CA GLN A 214 -1.51 -16.49 9.00
C GLN A 214 -0.94 -16.68 7.58
N LEU A 215 0.37 -16.56 7.38
CA LEU A 215 1.01 -16.90 6.11
C LEU A 215 0.71 -18.35 5.70
N GLY A 216 0.83 -19.29 6.64
CA GLY A 216 0.50 -20.70 6.39
C GLY A 216 -0.97 -20.92 6.07
N ASN A 217 -1.88 -20.29 6.81
CA ASN A 217 -3.33 -20.38 6.59
C ASN A 217 -3.75 -19.79 5.23
N ALA A 218 -3.04 -18.76 4.76
CA ALA A 218 -3.27 -18.14 3.46
C ALA A 218 -2.71 -18.96 2.27
N GLY A 219 -1.99 -20.06 2.53
CA GLY A 219 -1.42 -20.89 1.48
C GLY A 219 0.00 -20.49 1.06
N TYR A 220 0.66 -19.57 1.78
CA TYR A 220 2.04 -19.16 1.46
C TYR A 220 3.00 -20.35 1.42
N HIS A 221 3.72 -20.50 0.33
CA HIS A 221 4.62 -21.64 0.09
C HIS A 221 6.06 -21.24 -0.35
N GLY A 222 6.46 -19.97 -0.09
CA GLY A 222 7.83 -19.51 -0.30
C GLY A 222 8.01 -18.60 -1.53
N GLY A 223 6.95 -17.94 -1.97
CA GLY A 223 6.98 -16.89 -3.00
C GLY A 223 7.51 -15.54 -2.46
N LYS A 224 7.15 -14.47 -3.14
CA LYS A 224 7.53 -13.12 -2.73
C LYS A 224 6.83 -12.67 -1.46
N VAL A 225 7.58 -11.99 -0.60
CA VAL A 225 7.06 -11.24 0.56
C VAL A 225 7.66 -9.84 0.52
N ARG A 226 6.81 -8.85 0.65
CA ARG A 226 7.22 -7.44 0.81
C ARG A 226 6.77 -6.95 2.17
N ILE A 227 7.67 -6.26 2.88
CA ILE A 227 7.41 -5.77 4.22
C ILE A 227 7.67 -4.27 4.23
N SER A 228 6.70 -3.48 4.69
CA SER A 228 6.93 -2.08 4.99
C SER A 228 6.71 -1.80 6.48
N HIS A 229 7.53 -0.92 7.07
CA HIS A 229 7.53 -0.67 8.50
C HIS A 229 7.68 0.81 8.84
N ILE A 230 7.20 1.22 10.02
CA ILE A 230 7.36 2.57 10.55
C ILE A 230 8.25 2.50 11.78
N GLU A 231 9.52 2.92 11.63
CA GLU A 231 10.55 2.89 12.68
C GLU A 231 10.63 1.54 13.43
N ASN A 232 10.47 0.42 12.72
CA ASN A 232 10.38 -0.92 13.29
C ASN A 232 11.20 -1.98 12.50
N ALA A 233 12.37 -1.59 12.00
CA ALA A 233 13.25 -2.45 11.19
C ALA A 233 13.58 -3.77 11.87
N ALA A 234 13.88 -3.74 13.17
CA ALA A 234 14.21 -4.95 13.94
C ALA A 234 13.08 -6.01 13.93
N LEU A 235 11.81 -5.58 13.89
CA LEU A 235 10.69 -6.51 13.74
C LEU A 235 10.63 -7.06 12.33
N ALA A 236 10.84 -6.22 11.29
CA ALA A 236 10.87 -6.65 9.90
C ALA A 236 11.98 -7.69 9.66
N GLU A 237 13.20 -7.44 10.16
CA GLU A 237 14.32 -8.37 10.12
C GLU A 237 13.99 -9.71 10.83
N SER A 238 13.32 -9.64 11.98
CA SER A 238 12.94 -10.84 12.73
C SER A 238 11.90 -11.67 11.98
N ILE A 239 10.92 -11.02 11.30
CA ILE A 239 9.92 -11.69 10.46
C ILE A 239 10.61 -12.32 9.25
N GLN A 240 11.47 -11.59 8.56
CA GLN A 240 12.25 -12.09 7.43
C GLN A 240 13.06 -13.33 7.82
N ALA A 241 13.75 -13.30 8.98
CA ALA A 241 14.51 -14.43 9.47
C ALA A 241 13.65 -15.68 9.75
N GLU A 242 12.45 -15.50 10.32
CA GLU A 242 11.52 -16.62 10.54
C GLU A 242 10.94 -17.17 9.23
N ILE A 243 10.68 -16.30 8.24
CA ILE A 243 10.27 -16.75 6.90
C ILE A 243 11.38 -17.60 6.26
N TYR A 244 12.63 -17.14 6.26
CA TYR A 244 13.76 -17.91 5.69
C TYR A 244 14.03 -19.23 6.39
N LYS A 245 13.77 -19.36 7.69
CA LYS A 245 13.89 -20.64 8.40
C LYS A 245 12.91 -21.68 7.86
N LYS A 246 11.70 -21.28 7.51
CA LYS A 246 10.65 -22.18 7.01
C LYS A 246 10.66 -22.31 5.49
N TYR A 247 11.03 -21.24 4.80
CA TYR A 247 11.02 -21.11 3.34
C TYR A 247 12.35 -20.49 2.85
N PRO A 248 13.44 -21.28 2.78
CA PRO A 248 14.77 -20.74 2.44
C PRO A 248 14.87 -20.10 1.06
N GLN A 249 13.96 -20.46 0.13
CA GLN A 249 13.89 -19.94 -1.25
C GLN A 249 13.04 -18.67 -1.39
N ALA A 250 12.38 -18.21 -0.34
CA ALA A 250 11.51 -17.04 -0.38
C ALA A 250 12.25 -15.78 -0.84
N ASP A 251 11.59 -14.92 -1.61
CA ASP A 251 12.10 -13.58 -1.92
C ASP A 251 11.46 -12.57 -0.94
N VAL A 252 12.19 -12.23 0.12
CA VAL A 252 11.72 -11.33 1.16
C VAL A 252 12.49 -10.02 1.14
N GLN A 253 11.79 -8.92 0.88
CA GLN A 253 12.35 -7.58 0.95
C GLN A 253 11.58 -6.71 1.97
N PHE A 254 12.27 -5.77 2.60
CA PHE A 254 11.62 -4.81 3.49
C PHE A 254 12.16 -3.39 3.32
N ARG A 255 11.31 -2.40 3.64
CA ARG A 255 11.64 -0.97 3.60
C ARG A 255 10.85 -0.16 4.62
N HIS A 256 11.25 1.08 4.79
CA HIS A 256 10.45 2.05 5.54
C HIS A 256 9.22 2.45 4.73
N CYS A 257 8.06 2.62 5.41
CA CYS A 257 6.83 3.12 4.76
C CYS A 257 7.00 4.54 4.23
N ARG A 258 6.30 4.84 3.14
CA ARG A 258 6.07 6.22 2.67
C ARG A 258 5.07 6.97 3.58
N GLY A 259 4.79 8.21 3.23
CA GLY A 259 4.01 9.14 4.04
C GLY A 259 2.63 8.63 4.44
N LEU A 260 1.82 8.17 3.47
CA LEU A 260 0.45 7.75 3.75
C LEU A 260 0.38 6.56 4.70
N CYS A 261 1.12 5.49 4.40
CA CYS A 261 1.13 4.31 5.26
C CYS A 261 1.77 4.61 6.62
N SER A 262 2.78 5.49 6.68
CA SER A 262 3.33 5.95 7.95
C SER A 262 2.32 6.71 8.80
N TYR A 263 1.47 7.53 8.18
CA TYR A 263 0.40 8.25 8.86
C TYR A 263 -0.64 7.32 9.48
N TYR A 264 -1.14 6.34 8.71
CA TYR A 264 -2.21 5.46 9.18
C TYR A 264 -1.73 4.32 10.05
N ALA A 265 -0.55 3.77 9.79
CA ALA A 265 -0.01 2.66 10.57
C ALA A 265 0.73 3.14 11.84
N GLU A 266 1.06 4.40 11.92
CA GLU A 266 1.70 5.07 13.04
C GLU A 266 3.02 4.39 13.49
N LYS A 267 3.74 4.98 14.42
CA LYS A 267 5.03 4.48 14.88
C LYS A 267 4.96 3.04 15.41
N GLY A 268 5.82 2.19 14.89
CA GLY A 268 5.92 0.78 15.25
C GLY A 268 4.98 -0.14 14.48
N GLY A 269 4.21 0.41 13.53
CA GLY A 269 3.41 -0.36 12.59
C GLY A 269 4.26 -1.17 11.60
N ILE A 270 3.68 -2.24 11.07
CA ILE A 270 4.28 -3.09 10.04
C ILE A 270 3.19 -3.63 9.12
N LEU A 271 3.47 -3.65 7.82
CA LEU A 271 2.61 -4.18 6.77
C LEU A 271 3.38 -5.27 6.01
N ILE A 272 2.70 -6.34 5.63
CA ILE A 272 3.31 -7.52 5.00
C ILE A 272 2.39 -7.96 3.87
N GLY A 273 2.85 -7.84 2.64
CA GLY A 273 2.24 -8.43 1.46
C GLY A 273 2.92 -9.75 1.13
N CYS A 274 2.16 -10.77 0.78
CA CYS A 274 2.70 -12.07 0.37
C CYS A 274 1.93 -12.67 -0.80
N GLU A 275 2.63 -13.44 -1.65
CA GLU A 275 2.02 -14.33 -2.64
C GLU A 275 1.54 -15.62 -1.96
N CYS A 276 0.31 -16.09 -2.27
CA CYS A 276 -0.31 -17.26 -1.63
C CYS A 276 -0.78 -18.29 -2.65
#